data_b797f41ed150f6ec884d863ca00f73f5
#
_entry.id   b797f41ed150f6ec884d863ca00f73f5
#
_cell.length_a   1.000
_cell.length_b   1.000
_cell.length_c   1.000
_cell.angle_alpha   90.00
_cell.angle_beta   90.00
_cell.angle_gamma   90.00
#
_symmetry.space_group_name_H-M   'P 1'
#
loop_
_entity.id
_entity.type
_entity.pdbx_description
1 polymer ?
#
loop_
_entity_poly.entity_id
_entity_poly.type
_entity_poly.pdbx_seq_one_letter_code
_entity_poly.pdbx_strand_id
1 'polypeptide(L)'
;MTTATTADLMKRFRRYLRLERSYSPNTIDAYMQDITRLASYLATRPEAGGASPVSFTDVTLGDLQTFLADLYDVGISPRSQARILSGIRTFYKFLVLDGFMQQDPTELLLSPKVGEHIPEVLSTEEVDMLIDAIDLTTDEGQRNRAIIEVLFSCGLRVTELVSLQLLSLIHI
;
A
#
# COMPACT_ATOMS: atom_id res chain seq x y z
N MET A 1 -0.03 -12.01 -32.10
CA MET A 1 0.13 -11.27 -30.84
C MET A 1 0.35 -12.29 -29.75
N THR A 2 1.52 -12.28 -29.12
CA THR A 2 1.84 -13.25 -28.06
C THR A 2 1.00 -12.87 -26.84
N THR A 3 0.08 -13.73 -26.44
CA THR A 3 -0.70 -13.56 -25.21
C THR A 3 0.25 -13.60 -24.03
N ALA A 4 0.49 -12.42 -23.42
CA ALA A 4 1.34 -12.33 -22.23
C ALA A 4 0.65 -13.06 -21.08
N THR A 5 1.38 -13.91 -20.37
CA THR A 5 0.82 -14.61 -19.21
C THR A 5 0.61 -13.65 -18.05
N THR A 6 -0.30 -14.00 -17.11
CA THR A 6 -0.50 -13.26 -15.86
C THR A 6 0.83 -12.98 -15.13
N ALA A 7 1.72 -13.98 -15.08
CA ALA A 7 3.04 -13.85 -14.45
C ALA A 7 3.94 -12.85 -15.20
N ASP A 8 3.90 -12.85 -16.54
CA ASP A 8 4.68 -11.90 -17.35
C ASP A 8 4.20 -10.46 -17.16
N LEU A 9 2.89 -10.23 -17.13
CA LEU A 9 2.32 -8.91 -16.87
C LEU A 9 2.71 -8.38 -15.49
N MET A 10 2.64 -9.21 -14.46
CA MET A 10 3.05 -8.85 -13.10
C MET A 10 4.55 -8.51 -13.03
N LYS A 11 5.41 -9.27 -13.71
CA LYS A 11 6.86 -9.02 -13.77
C LYS A 11 7.17 -7.69 -14.47
N ARG A 12 6.49 -7.40 -15.60
CA ARG A 12 6.61 -6.13 -16.32
C ARG A 12 6.12 -4.96 -15.49
N PHE A 13 4.98 -5.11 -14.81
CA PHE A 13 4.45 -4.11 -13.91
C PHE A 13 5.44 -3.77 -12.78
N ARG A 14 6.02 -4.78 -12.10
CA ARG A 14 7.05 -4.55 -11.09
C ARG A 14 8.23 -3.74 -11.64
N ARG A 15 8.68 -4.05 -12.86
CA ARG A 15 9.75 -3.30 -13.53
C ARG A 15 9.34 -1.86 -13.82
N TYR A 16 8.13 -1.64 -14.33
CA TYR A 16 7.55 -0.32 -14.56
C TYR A 16 7.54 0.53 -13.28
N LEU A 17 7.02 -0.02 -12.18
CA LEU A 17 6.97 0.68 -10.88
C LEU A 17 8.37 1.09 -10.41
N ARG A 18 9.36 0.22 -10.61
CA ARG A 18 10.74 0.45 -10.16
C ARG A 18 11.49 1.45 -11.04
N LEU A 19 11.44 1.27 -12.36
CA LEU A 19 12.32 1.98 -13.29
C LEU A 19 11.69 3.26 -13.84
N GLU A 20 10.40 3.26 -14.11
CA GLU A 20 9.72 4.40 -14.74
C GLU A 20 9.02 5.28 -13.69
N ARG A 21 8.48 4.69 -12.63
CA ARG A 21 7.81 5.43 -11.58
C ARG A 21 8.69 5.74 -10.37
N SER A 22 9.86 5.11 -10.26
CA SER A 22 10.81 5.29 -9.15
C SER A 22 10.16 5.14 -7.76
N TYR A 23 9.19 4.23 -7.64
CA TYR A 23 8.51 4.00 -6.37
C TYR A 23 9.43 3.30 -5.36
N SER A 24 9.21 3.58 -4.08
CA SER A 24 9.93 2.92 -2.99
C SER A 24 9.69 1.41 -2.98
N PRO A 25 10.64 0.60 -2.49
CA PRO A 25 10.44 -0.85 -2.38
C PRO A 25 9.15 -1.24 -1.65
N ASN A 26 8.81 -0.55 -0.56
CA ASN A 26 7.59 -0.78 0.20
C ASN A 26 6.32 -0.52 -0.62
N THR A 27 6.32 0.53 -1.46
CA THR A 27 5.20 0.84 -2.35
C THR A 27 5.05 -0.21 -3.45
N ILE A 28 6.18 -0.64 -4.02
CA ILE A 28 6.20 -1.69 -5.05
C ILE A 28 5.64 -2.99 -4.48
N ASP A 29 6.10 -3.41 -3.30
CA ASP A 29 5.64 -4.65 -2.68
C ASP A 29 4.16 -4.57 -2.29
N ALA A 30 3.68 -3.43 -1.79
CA ALA A 30 2.26 -3.21 -1.52
C ALA A 30 1.40 -3.33 -2.80
N TYR A 31 1.79 -2.69 -3.90
CA TYR A 31 1.06 -2.79 -5.17
C TYR A 31 1.12 -4.20 -5.75
N MET A 32 2.26 -4.88 -5.66
CA MET A 32 2.37 -6.28 -6.10
C MET A 32 1.46 -7.21 -5.30
N GLN A 33 1.31 -6.99 -3.99
CA GLN A 33 0.36 -7.73 -3.16
C GLN A 33 -1.09 -7.48 -3.60
N ASP A 34 -1.45 -6.24 -3.94
CA ASP A 34 -2.79 -5.91 -4.42
C ASP A 34 -3.12 -6.65 -5.74
N ILE A 35 -2.17 -6.66 -6.68
CA ILE A 35 -2.35 -7.37 -7.95
C ILE A 35 -2.35 -8.89 -7.77
N THR A 36 -1.55 -9.41 -6.85
CA THR A 36 -1.59 -10.85 -6.50
C THR A 36 -2.96 -11.23 -5.93
N ARG A 37 -3.54 -10.38 -5.07
CA ARG A 37 -4.89 -10.60 -4.52
C ARG A 37 -5.95 -10.59 -5.62
N LEU A 38 -5.88 -9.63 -6.56
CA LEU A 38 -6.77 -9.60 -7.71
C LEU A 38 -6.59 -10.84 -8.60
N ALA A 39 -5.35 -11.25 -8.88
CA ALA A 39 -5.06 -12.47 -9.65
C ALA A 39 -5.66 -13.73 -9.01
N SER A 40 -5.50 -13.87 -7.68
CA SER A 40 -6.08 -14.99 -6.93
C SER A 40 -7.59 -15.00 -7.00
N TYR A 41 -8.24 -13.84 -6.92
CA TYR A 41 -9.67 -13.70 -7.06
C TYR A 41 -10.14 -14.10 -8.47
N LEU A 42 -9.50 -13.60 -9.51
CA LEU A 42 -9.83 -13.92 -10.89
C LEU A 42 -9.63 -15.40 -11.22
N ALA A 43 -8.63 -16.04 -10.61
CA ALA A 43 -8.38 -17.48 -10.79
C ALA A 43 -9.51 -18.36 -10.24
N THR A 44 -10.32 -17.88 -9.31
CA THR A 44 -11.48 -18.61 -8.76
C THR A 44 -12.75 -18.42 -9.60
N ARG A 45 -12.74 -17.48 -10.56
CA ARG A 45 -13.90 -17.18 -11.40
C ARG A 45 -13.70 -17.76 -12.80
N PRO A 46 -14.59 -18.66 -13.25
CA PRO A 46 -14.57 -19.10 -14.64
C PRO A 46 -15.00 -17.94 -15.54
N GLU A 47 -14.40 -17.82 -16.73
CA GLU A 47 -14.93 -16.96 -17.79
C GLU A 47 -16.38 -17.35 -18.09
N ALA A 48 -17.20 -16.36 -18.44
CA ALA A 48 -18.59 -16.59 -18.80
C ALA A 48 -18.66 -17.58 -20.00
N GLY A 49 -18.92 -18.87 -19.70
CA GLY A 49 -19.01 -19.95 -20.68
C GLY A 49 -17.75 -20.78 -20.92
N GLY A 50 -16.66 -20.58 -20.14
CA GLY A 50 -15.40 -21.30 -20.27
C GLY A 50 -14.90 -21.97 -19.00
N ALA A 51 -13.98 -22.93 -19.14
CA ALA A 51 -13.29 -23.59 -18.02
C ALA A 51 -11.99 -22.86 -17.57
N SER A 52 -11.62 -21.78 -18.25
CA SER A 52 -10.40 -21.03 -17.99
C SER A 52 -10.62 -19.87 -17.01
N PRO A 53 -9.65 -19.53 -16.17
CA PRO A 53 -9.74 -18.34 -15.29
C PRO A 53 -9.71 -17.06 -16.11
N VAL A 54 -10.38 -16.01 -15.62
CA VAL A 54 -10.42 -14.68 -16.26
C VAL A 54 -9.01 -14.09 -16.33
N SER A 55 -8.58 -13.66 -17.52
CA SER A 55 -7.30 -12.96 -17.70
C SER A 55 -7.41 -11.51 -17.23
N PHE A 56 -6.29 -10.89 -16.83
CA PHE A 56 -6.26 -9.46 -16.53
C PHE A 56 -6.75 -8.57 -17.67
N THR A 57 -6.55 -9.00 -18.91
CA THR A 57 -6.95 -8.25 -20.12
C THR A 57 -8.45 -8.31 -20.40
N ASP A 58 -9.15 -9.27 -19.81
CA ASP A 58 -10.57 -9.53 -20.07
C ASP A 58 -11.47 -9.11 -18.92
N VAL A 59 -10.85 -8.50 -17.89
CA VAL A 59 -11.54 -7.99 -16.69
C VAL A 59 -12.45 -6.82 -17.06
N THR A 60 -13.68 -6.89 -16.60
CA THR A 60 -14.70 -5.84 -16.79
C THR A 60 -14.84 -4.97 -15.53
N LEU A 61 -15.53 -3.82 -15.69
CA LEU A 61 -15.95 -2.99 -14.54
C LEU A 61 -16.75 -3.81 -13.53
N GLY A 62 -17.66 -4.69 -14.00
CA GLY A 62 -18.50 -5.53 -13.12
C GLY A 62 -17.66 -6.51 -12.29
N ASP A 63 -16.60 -7.09 -12.85
CA ASP A 63 -15.70 -7.96 -12.09
C ASP A 63 -14.99 -7.23 -10.96
N LEU A 64 -14.54 -6.01 -11.24
CA LEU A 64 -13.89 -5.18 -10.22
C LEU A 64 -14.86 -4.69 -9.15
N GLN A 65 -16.11 -4.39 -9.51
CA GLN A 65 -17.15 -4.05 -8.54
C GLN A 65 -17.45 -5.23 -7.62
N THR A 66 -17.57 -6.44 -8.17
CA THR A 66 -17.78 -7.66 -7.37
C THR A 66 -16.56 -7.95 -6.49
N PHE A 67 -15.34 -7.79 -7.01
CA PHE A 67 -14.13 -7.91 -6.22
C PHE A 67 -14.11 -6.96 -5.00
N LEU A 68 -14.52 -5.71 -5.19
CA LEU A 68 -14.60 -4.74 -4.07
C LEU A 68 -15.70 -5.12 -3.07
N ALA A 69 -16.83 -5.66 -3.53
CA ALA A 69 -17.88 -6.17 -2.64
C ALA A 69 -17.37 -7.35 -1.80
N ASP A 70 -16.68 -8.31 -2.42
CA ASP A 70 -16.09 -9.44 -1.71
C ASP A 70 -15.05 -8.99 -0.67
N LEU A 71 -14.24 -7.96 -0.98
CA LEU A 71 -13.32 -7.36 0.00
C LEU A 71 -14.05 -6.75 1.20
N TYR A 72 -15.22 -6.16 0.97
CA TYR A 72 -16.06 -5.61 2.03
C TYR A 72 -16.64 -6.74 2.89
N ASP A 73 -17.13 -7.80 2.27
CA ASP A 73 -17.76 -8.94 2.96
C ASP A 73 -16.77 -9.71 3.85
N VAL A 74 -15.49 -9.77 3.46
CA VAL A 74 -14.42 -10.32 4.31
C VAL A 74 -13.88 -9.33 5.36
N GLY A 75 -14.52 -8.16 5.53
CA GLY A 75 -14.21 -7.21 6.59
C GLY A 75 -13.05 -6.26 6.32
N ILE A 76 -12.62 -6.09 5.07
CA ILE A 76 -11.58 -5.11 4.72
C ILE A 76 -12.17 -3.70 4.81
N SER A 77 -11.54 -2.84 5.62
CA SER A 77 -12.01 -1.47 5.83
C SER A 77 -12.06 -0.66 4.54
N PRO A 78 -12.99 0.32 4.40
CA PRO A 78 -13.08 1.20 3.22
C PRO A 78 -11.77 1.91 2.88
N ARG A 79 -10.98 2.30 3.89
CA ARG A 79 -9.66 2.92 3.71
C ARG A 79 -8.67 1.95 3.06
N SER A 80 -8.67 0.70 3.53
CA SER A 80 -7.80 -0.34 2.94
C SER A 80 -8.24 -0.71 1.52
N GLN A 81 -9.56 -0.78 1.26
CA GLN A 81 -10.08 -1.00 -0.08
C GLN A 81 -9.69 0.13 -1.05
N ALA A 82 -9.80 1.40 -0.63
CA ALA A 82 -9.37 2.55 -1.44
C ALA A 82 -7.87 2.47 -1.78
N ARG A 83 -7.04 2.03 -0.83
CA ARG A 83 -5.60 1.80 -1.05
C ARG A 83 -5.36 0.67 -2.07
N ILE A 84 -6.04 -0.47 -1.91
CA ILE A 84 -5.95 -1.60 -2.84
C ILE A 84 -6.37 -1.15 -4.24
N LEU A 85 -7.47 -0.42 -4.35
CA LEU A 85 -7.97 0.13 -5.61
C LEU A 85 -6.94 1.06 -6.28
N SER A 86 -6.18 1.82 -5.52
CA SER A 86 -5.09 2.66 -6.05
C SER A 86 -4.00 1.82 -6.75
N GLY A 87 -3.62 0.68 -6.16
CA GLY A 87 -2.69 -0.27 -6.77
C GLY A 87 -3.24 -0.87 -8.06
N ILE A 88 -4.52 -1.29 -8.05
CA ILE A 88 -5.22 -1.86 -9.22
C ILE A 88 -5.33 -0.82 -10.34
N ARG A 89 -5.71 0.43 -10.04
CA ARG A 89 -5.75 1.50 -11.03
C ARG A 89 -4.38 1.77 -11.66
N THR A 90 -3.33 1.73 -10.87
CA THR A 90 -1.96 1.91 -11.38
C THR A 90 -1.58 0.77 -12.32
N PHE A 91 -2.01 -0.45 -12.02
CA PHE A 91 -1.78 -1.62 -12.87
C PHE A 91 -2.52 -1.51 -14.21
N TYR A 92 -3.81 -1.20 -14.21
CA TYR A 92 -4.57 -1.07 -15.45
C TYR A 92 -4.11 0.10 -16.32
N LYS A 93 -3.73 1.23 -15.71
CA LYS A 93 -3.06 2.32 -16.43
C LYS A 93 -1.76 1.86 -17.11
N PHE A 94 -0.97 1.04 -16.43
CA PHE A 94 0.21 0.43 -17.03
C PHE A 94 -0.15 -0.49 -18.21
N LEU A 95 -1.17 -1.34 -18.08
CA LEU A 95 -1.60 -2.23 -19.17
C LEU A 95 -2.06 -1.46 -20.41
N VAL A 96 -2.76 -0.34 -20.24
CA VAL A 96 -3.15 0.55 -21.34
C VAL A 96 -1.93 1.24 -21.96
N LEU A 97 -1.02 1.76 -21.13
CA LEU A 97 0.19 2.44 -21.57
C LEU A 97 1.12 1.53 -22.40
N ASP A 98 1.27 0.28 -21.96
CA ASP A 98 2.11 -0.74 -22.63
C ASP A 98 1.38 -1.44 -23.81
N GLY A 99 0.14 -1.02 -24.10
CA GLY A 99 -0.64 -1.52 -25.25
C GLY A 99 -1.23 -2.92 -25.10
N PHE A 100 -1.33 -3.45 -23.87
CA PHE A 100 -1.98 -4.74 -23.60
C PHE A 100 -3.50 -4.61 -23.60
N MET A 101 -4.04 -3.42 -23.32
CA MET A 101 -5.47 -3.09 -23.32
C MET A 101 -5.72 -1.78 -24.04
N GLN A 102 -6.92 -1.62 -24.59
CA GLN A 102 -7.33 -0.34 -25.21
C GLN A 102 -8.08 0.59 -24.25
N GLN A 103 -8.71 0.03 -23.22
CA GLN A 103 -9.52 0.77 -22.25
C GLN A 103 -9.18 0.34 -20.82
N ASP A 104 -9.22 1.28 -19.91
CA ASP A 104 -9.01 1.03 -18.48
C ASP A 104 -10.35 0.65 -17.81
N PRO A 105 -10.56 -0.59 -17.35
CA PRO A 105 -11.80 -0.99 -16.71
C PRO A 105 -12.02 -0.31 -15.35
N THR A 106 -10.99 0.35 -14.82
CA THR A 106 -11.07 1.06 -13.52
C THR A 106 -11.53 2.51 -13.65
N GLU A 107 -11.66 3.04 -14.86
CA GLU A 107 -11.95 4.46 -15.10
C GLU A 107 -13.27 4.90 -14.45
N LEU A 108 -14.31 4.08 -14.58
CA LEU A 108 -15.64 4.33 -13.99
C LEU A 108 -15.83 3.71 -12.60
N LEU A 109 -14.80 3.07 -12.06
CA LEU A 109 -14.90 2.40 -10.75
C LEU A 109 -14.85 3.45 -9.63
N LEU A 110 -15.91 3.52 -8.83
CA LEU A 110 -15.99 4.44 -7.71
C LEU A 110 -15.10 3.95 -6.55
N SER A 111 -14.39 4.88 -5.93
CA SER A 111 -13.67 4.58 -4.69
C SER A 111 -14.64 4.47 -3.52
N PRO A 112 -14.41 3.52 -2.59
CA PRO A 112 -15.14 3.48 -1.34
C PRO A 112 -15.08 4.84 -0.62
N LYS A 113 -16.18 5.26 -0.01
CA LYS A 113 -16.20 6.47 0.82
C LYS A 113 -15.40 6.20 2.09
N VAL A 114 -14.33 6.95 2.28
CA VAL A 114 -13.51 6.92 3.48
C VAL A 114 -13.95 8.08 4.35
N GLY A 115 -14.39 7.79 5.58
CA GLY A 115 -14.68 8.83 6.58
C GLY A 115 -13.41 9.60 6.94
N GLU A 116 -13.56 10.86 7.28
CA GLU A 116 -12.48 11.64 7.86
C GLU A 116 -12.20 11.10 9.28
N HIS A 117 -10.97 10.73 9.53
CA HIS A 117 -10.49 10.32 10.84
C HIS A 117 -9.42 11.32 11.27
N ILE A 118 -9.77 12.14 12.25
CA ILE A 118 -8.81 13.05 12.87
C ILE A 118 -7.98 12.20 13.85
N PRO A 119 -6.65 12.12 13.67
CA PRO A 119 -5.80 11.37 14.59
C PRO A 119 -5.89 11.96 16.00
N GLU A 120 -5.99 11.09 16.99
CA GLU A 120 -5.77 11.49 18.38
C GLU A 120 -4.26 11.78 18.55
N VAL A 121 -3.96 12.92 19.14
CA VAL A 121 -2.58 13.34 19.41
C VAL A 121 -2.41 13.51 20.91
N LEU A 122 -1.23 13.15 21.42
CA LEU A 122 -0.88 13.38 22.82
C LEU A 122 -0.65 14.87 23.06
N SER A 123 -1.10 15.37 24.20
CA SER A 123 -0.75 16.71 24.69
C SER A 123 0.71 16.73 25.17
N THR A 124 1.26 17.93 25.36
CA THR A 124 2.61 18.09 25.91
C THR A 124 2.71 17.48 27.30
N GLU A 125 1.67 17.68 28.13
CA GLU A 125 1.60 17.14 29.49
C GLU A 125 1.56 15.61 29.51
N GLU A 126 0.87 14.98 28.54
CA GLU A 126 0.83 13.53 28.42
C GLU A 126 2.19 12.96 27.97
N VAL A 127 2.92 13.68 27.11
CA VAL A 127 4.29 13.30 26.72
C VAL A 127 5.25 13.44 27.91
N ASP A 128 5.14 14.51 28.69
CA ASP A 128 5.94 14.68 29.89
C ASP A 128 5.69 13.58 30.92
N MET A 129 4.41 13.20 31.14
CA MET A 129 4.06 12.06 32.00
C MET A 129 4.66 10.73 31.49
N LEU A 130 4.69 10.50 30.17
CA LEU A 130 5.32 9.32 29.60
C LEU A 130 6.83 9.30 29.85
N ILE A 131 7.50 10.46 29.73
CA ILE A 131 8.94 10.59 29.98
C ILE A 131 9.26 10.37 31.46
N ASP A 132 8.46 10.94 32.37
CA ASP A 132 8.66 10.82 33.81
C ASP A 132 8.41 9.41 34.35
N ALA A 133 7.58 8.61 33.66
CA ALA A 133 7.33 7.21 34.02
C ALA A 133 8.48 6.26 33.67
N ILE A 134 9.51 6.73 32.94
CA ILE A 134 10.62 5.88 32.51
C ILE A 134 11.67 5.76 33.64
N ASP A 135 12.01 4.50 33.99
CA ASP A 135 13.10 4.23 34.95
C ASP A 135 14.46 4.51 34.31
N LEU A 136 15.08 5.60 34.68
CA LEU A 136 16.38 6.06 34.17
C LEU A 136 17.57 5.33 34.80
N THR A 137 17.36 4.42 35.76
CA THR A 137 18.45 3.64 36.37
C THR A 137 18.96 2.55 35.46
N THR A 138 18.24 2.25 34.37
CA THR A 138 18.58 1.25 33.38
C THR A 138 19.04 1.88 32.06
N ASP A 139 19.96 1.23 31.35
CA ASP A 139 20.40 1.67 30.01
C ASP A 139 19.23 1.72 29.01
N GLU A 140 18.29 0.78 29.15
CA GLU A 140 17.08 0.74 28.32
C GLU A 140 16.17 1.96 28.59
N GLY A 141 16.03 2.35 29.84
CA GLY A 141 15.26 3.54 30.22
C GLY A 141 15.86 4.82 29.65
N GLN A 142 17.18 4.98 29.75
CA GLN A 142 17.86 6.14 29.15
C GLN A 142 17.68 6.19 27.64
N ARG A 143 17.82 5.05 26.94
CA ARG A 143 17.54 4.94 25.50
C ARG A 143 16.09 5.29 25.17
N ASN A 144 15.13 4.74 25.92
CA ASN A 144 13.69 4.93 25.65
C ASN A 144 13.30 6.40 25.86
N ARG A 145 13.83 7.07 26.87
CA ARG A 145 13.65 8.50 27.08
C ARG A 145 14.18 9.29 25.89
N ALA A 146 15.40 9.05 25.46
CA ALA A 146 15.99 9.73 24.31
C ALA A 146 15.16 9.54 23.03
N ILE A 147 14.61 8.35 22.81
CA ILE A 147 13.70 8.04 21.67
C ILE A 147 12.47 8.95 21.73
N ILE A 148 11.77 9.01 22.86
CA ILE A 148 10.53 9.80 22.99
C ILE A 148 10.84 11.29 22.86
N GLU A 149 11.87 11.79 23.52
CA GLU A 149 12.27 13.21 23.44
C GLU A 149 12.62 13.62 22.00
N VAL A 150 13.37 12.80 21.27
CA VAL A 150 13.76 13.11 19.88
C VAL A 150 12.55 13.01 18.95
N LEU A 151 11.68 12.01 19.10
CA LEU A 151 10.45 11.91 18.30
C LEU A 151 9.55 13.12 18.51
N PHE A 152 9.35 13.54 19.76
CA PHE A 152 8.47 14.65 20.08
C PHE A 152 9.06 16.00 19.66
N SER A 153 10.34 16.26 20.02
CA SER A 153 10.99 17.54 19.74
C SER A 153 11.27 17.78 18.26
N CYS A 154 11.61 16.72 17.50
CA CYS A 154 12.01 16.83 16.11
C CYS A 154 10.90 16.42 15.13
N GLY A 155 9.80 15.84 15.60
CA GLY A 155 8.71 15.36 14.74
C GLY A 155 9.14 14.25 13.75
N LEU A 156 10.15 13.48 14.10
CA LEU A 156 10.68 12.43 13.25
C LEU A 156 9.70 11.24 13.14
N ARG A 157 9.71 10.59 11.98
CA ARG A 157 9.08 9.26 11.85
C ARG A 157 9.97 8.21 12.52
N VAL A 158 9.37 7.12 13.01
CA VAL A 158 10.11 5.99 13.61
C VAL A 158 11.24 5.48 12.70
N THR A 159 10.99 5.37 11.39
CA THR A 159 12.01 4.94 10.42
C THR A 159 13.17 5.94 10.30
N GLU A 160 12.90 7.22 10.41
CA GLU A 160 13.92 8.27 10.40
C GLU A 160 14.75 8.21 11.68
N LEU A 161 14.10 8.04 12.84
CA LEU A 161 14.78 7.90 14.11
C LEU A 161 15.76 6.70 14.12
N VAL A 162 15.30 5.50 13.74
CA VAL A 162 16.14 4.29 13.75
C VAL A 162 17.25 4.29 12.70
N SER A 163 17.17 5.18 11.71
CA SER A 163 18.18 5.36 10.68
C SER A 163 19.16 6.51 10.99
N LEU A 164 19.00 7.22 12.12
CA LEU A 164 19.92 8.29 12.52
C LEU A 164 21.33 7.73 12.70
N GLN A 165 22.29 8.43 12.10
CA GLN A 165 23.70 8.13 12.26
C GLN A 165 24.35 9.17 13.16
N LEU A 166 25.24 8.75 14.06
CA LEU A 166 25.98 9.62 14.96
C LEU A 166 26.70 10.78 14.20
N LEU A 167 27.23 10.48 13.03
CA LEU A 167 27.91 11.48 12.19
C LEU A 167 26.96 12.56 11.65
N SER A 168 25.67 12.28 11.49
CA SER A 168 24.70 13.29 11.04
C SER A 168 24.28 14.23 12.16
N LEU A 169 24.45 13.85 13.42
CA LEU A 169 24.15 14.68 14.60
C LEU A 169 25.26 15.67 14.96
N ILE A 170 26.49 15.47 14.46
CA ILE A 170 27.65 16.30 14.76
C ILE A 170 27.75 17.53 13.84
N HIS A 171 26.99 17.57 12.74
CA HIS A 171 27.04 18.63 11.72
C HIS A 171 25.88 19.62 11.78
N ILE A 172 25.19 19.71 12.93
CA ILE A 172 24.17 20.75 13.17
C ILE A 172 24.83 21.94 13.90
#